data_53ee47eb0073e560ece65b931b74ab2f
#
_entry.id   53ee47eb0073e560ece65b931b74ab2f
#
_cell.length_a   1.000
_cell.length_b   1.000
_cell.length_c   1.000
_cell.angle_alpha   90.00
_cell.angle_beta   90.00
_cell.angle_gamma   90.00
#
_symmetry.space_group_name_H-M   'P 1'
#
loop_
_entity.id
_entity.type
_entity.pdbx_description
1 polymer ?
#
loop_
_entity_poly.entity_id
_entity_poly.type
_entity_poly.pdbx_seq_one_letter_code
_entity_poly.pdbx_strand_id
1 'polypeptide(L)'
;FVVNRVGDFGFALGIFALFMVTGSINFDDIFVAAPKLAETTLTFLWTDWNAANLIAILLFIGAMGKSAQLFLHTWLPDAMEGPTPVSALIHAATMVTAGVFLVCRMSPLMEYAPAALGFITIIGAFTAFVAATIGLVQNDIKRVIAYSTMSQLGYMFVAAGVGAYSVAMFHLFTHAFFKAMLFLGAGSVIHAMHHEQDMRNYGGLRKKIPYTFWAMMIGT
;
A
#
# COMPACT_ATOMS: atom_id res chain seq x y z
N PHE A 1 4.42 -14.50 5.18
CA PHE A 1 5.07 -15.05 3.97
C PHE A 1 4.05 -15.50 2.93
N VAL A 2 3.12 -16.41 3.25
CA VAL A 2 2.14 -17.00 2.31
C VAL A 2 1.29 -15.93 1.61
N VAL A 3 0.73 -14.99 2.36
CA VAL A 3 -0.12 -13.91 1.84
C VAL A 3 0.60 -13.08 0.75
N ASN A 4 1.86 -12.72 1.01
CA ASN A 4 2.67 -12.01 0.02
C ASN A 4 2.93 -12.85 -1.24
N ARG A 5 3.06 -14.18 -1.10
CA ARG A 5 3.27 -15.07 -2.27
C ARG A 5 2.04 -15.15 -3.17
N VAL A 6 0.85 -15.06 -2.62
CA VAL A 6 -0.38 -14.96 -3.43
C VAL A 6 -0.34 -13.69 -4.30
N GLY A 7 0.05 -12.56 -3.71
CA GLY A 7 0.26 -11.32 -4.47
C GLY A 7 1.37 -11.46 -5.52
N ASP A 8 2.53 -12.03 -5.14
CA ASP A 8 3.66 -12.22 -6.05
C ASP A 8 3.30 -13.12 -7.24
N PHE A 9 2.45 -14.14 -7.03
CA PHE A 9 1.95 -15.00 -8.11
C PHE A 9 1.09 -14.21 -9.11
N GLY A 10 0.15 -13.41 -8.63
CA GLY A 10 -0.65 -12.54 -9.49
C GLY A 10 0.23 -11.57 -10.29
N PHE A 11 1.23 -10.97 -9.64
CA PHE A 11 2.20 -10.07 -10.28
C PHE A 11 2.99 -10.76 -11.39
N ALA A 12 3.48 -11.98 -11.14
CA ALA A 12 4.21 -12.78 -12.14
C ALA A 12 3.34 -13.10 -13.35
N LEU A 13 2.07 -13.50 -13.14
CA LEU A 13 1.12 -13.71 -14.22
C LEU A 13 0.89 -12.45 -15.04
N GLY A 14 0.79 -11.29 -14.41
CA GLY A 14 0.67 -9.99 -15.10
C GLY A 14 1.89 -9.71 -16.00
N ILE A 15 3.10 -9.97 -15.52
CA ILE A 15 4.34 -9.81 -16.30
C ILE A 15 4.36 -10.80 -17.48
N PHE A 16 3.99 -12.07 -17.27
CA PHE A 16 3.95 -13.06 -18.33
C PHE A 16 2.92 -12.70 -19.40
N ALA A 17 1.74 -12.22 -19.02
CA ALA A 17 0.73 -11.74 -19.95
C ALA A 17 1.21 -10.53 -20.76
N LEU A 18 1.89 -9.56 -20.10
CA LEU A 18 2.55 -8.45 -20.80
C LEU A 18 3.53 -8.96 -21.84
N PHE A 19 4.47 -9.80 -21.45
CA PHE A 19 5.48 -10.34 -22.36
C PHE A 19 4.86 -11.14 -23.52
N MET A 20 3.83 -11.92 -23.24
CA MET A 20 3.15 -12.71 -24.26
C MET A 20 2.52 -11.86 -25.37
N VAL A 21 2.00 -10.67 -25.02
CA VAL A 21 1.31 -9.81 -26.00
C VAL A 21 2.27 -8.79 -26.63
N THR A 22 3.22 -8.25 -25.86
CA THR A 22 4.13 -7.19 -26.33
C THR A 22 5.47 -7.69 -26.85
N GLY A 23 5.88 -8.91 -26.44
CA GLY A 23 7.20 -9.47 -26.73
C GLY A 23 8.34 -8.78 -25.96
N SER A 24 8.04 -7.85 -25.07
CA SER A 24 9.02 -7.07 -24.30
C SER A 24 8.57 -6.89 -22.85
N ILE A 25 9.54 -6.68 -21.95
CA ILE A 25 9.33 -6.27 -20.55
C ILE A 25 9.82 -4.84 -20.30
N ASN A 26 10.29 -4.16 -21.33
CA ASN A 26 10.71 -2.78 -21.23
C ASN A 26 9.49 -1.86 -21.14
N PHE A 27 9.54 -0.88 -20.24
CA PHE A 27 8.42 0.05 -20.02
C PHE A 27 8.06 0.85 -21.27
N ASP A 28 9.03 1.32 -22.02
CA ASP A 28 8.80 2.14 -23.21
C ASP A 28 8.02 1.34 -24.27
N ASP A 29 8.41 0.09 -24.52
CA ASP A 29 7.75 -0.80 -25.46
C ASP A 29 6.32 -1.12 -25.02
N ILE A 30 6.13 -1.37 -23.70
CA ILE A 30 4.81 -1.66 -23.12
C ILE A 30 3.89 -0.45 -23.27
N PHE A 31 4.37 0.77 -23.00
CA PHE A 31 3.58 1.99 -23.08
C PHE A 31 3.17 2.33 -24.51
N VAL A 32 4.05 2.10 -25.47
CA VAL A 32 3.72 2.23 -26.90
C VAL A 32 2.67 1.19 -27.34
N ALA A 33 2.72 -0.02 -26.76
CA ALA A 33 1.77 -1.08 -27.08
C ALA A 33 0.43 -0.97 -26.30
N ALA A 34 0.31 -0.08 -25.33
CA ALA A 34 -0.88 0.03 -24.46
C ALA A 34 -2.20 0.22 -25.24
N PRO A 35 -2.32 1.05 -26.30
CA PRO A 35 -3.53 1.14 -27.09
C PRO A 35 -3.92 -0.19 -27.74
N LYS A 36 -2.93 -0.95 -28.25
CA LYS A 36 -3.16 -2.28 -28.84
C LYS A 36 -3.63 -3.29 -27.81
N LEU A 37 -3.15 -3.20 -26.57
CA LEU A 37 -3.61 -4.06 -25.45
C LEU A 37 -5.08 -3.83 -25.14
N ALA A 38 -5.58 -2.60 -25.31
CA ALA A 38 -6.99 -2.27 -25.12
C ALA A 38 -7.93 -2.94 -26.17
N GLU A 39 -7.41 -3.24 -27.36
CA GLU A 39 -8.16 -3.90 -28.43
C GLU A 39 -7.99 -5.41 -28.45
N THR A 40 -6.99 -5.93 -27.73
CA THR A 40 -6.67 -7.35 -27.69
C THR A 40 -7.50 -8.06 -26.61
N THR A 41 -7.97 -9.27 -26.91
CA THR A 41 -8.62 -10.17 -25.95
C THR A 41 -7.70 -11.31 -25.61
N LEU A 42 -7.69 -11.70 -24.33
CA LEU A 42 -6.96 -12.85 -23.80
C LEU A 42 -7.95 -13.79 -23.12
N THR A 43 -7.90 -15.07 -23.45
CA THR A 43 -8.67 -16.09 -22.76
C THR A 43 -7.94 -16.48 -21.46
N PHE A 44 -8.56 -16.18 -20.33
CA PHE A 44 -8.03 -16.52 -19.01
C PHE A 44 -9.15 -17.09 -18.12
N LEU A 45 -8.88 -18.24 -17.49
CA LEU A 45 -9.87 -18.97 -16.67
C LEU A 45 -11.21 -19.16 -17.39
N TRP A 46 -11.16 -19.65 -18.61
CA TRP A 46 -12.33 -19.98 -19.47
C TRP A 46 -13.21 -18.77 -19.87
N THR A 47 -12.72 -17.56 -19.68
CA THR A 47 -13.41 -16.33 -20.04
C THR A 47 -12.50 -15.44 -20.87
N ASP A 48 -13.07 -14.74 -21.83
CA ASP A 48 -12.33 -13.78 -22.65
C ASP A 48 -12.32 -12.43 -21.93
N TRP A 49 -11.13 -11.94 -21.69
CA TRP A 49 -10.84 -10.67 -21.03
C TRP A 49 -10.20 -9.69 -21.98
N ASN A 50 -10.52 -8.43 -21.84
CA ASN A 50 -9.70 -7.37 -22.42
C ASN A 50 -8.29 -7.44 -21.83
N ALA A 51 -7.25 -7.48 -22.68
CA ALA A 51 -5.88 -7.73 -22.24
C ALA A 51 -5.37 -6.63 -21.30
N ALA A 52 -5.66 -5.36 -21.58
CA ALA A 52 -5.25 -4.26 -20.72
C ALA A 52 -5.85 -4.38 -19.31
N ASN A 53 -7.16 -4.65 -19.22
CA ASN A 53 -7.84 -4.84 -17.93
C ASN A 53 -7.31 -6.05 -17.15
N LEU A 54 -7.13 -7.20 -17.82
CA LEU A 54 -6.62 -8.41 -17.17
C LEU A 54 -5.22 -8.18 -16.60
N ILE A 55 -4.32 -7.64 -17.41
CA ILE A 55 -2.94 -7.34 -17.01
C ILE A 55 -2.90 -6.35 -15.85
N ALA A 56 -3.68 -5.26 -15.94
CA ALA A 56 -3.75 -4.26 -14.90
C ALA A 56 -4.26 -4.84 -13.56
N ILE A 57 -5.29 -5.71 -13.58
CA ILE A 57 -5.80 -6.39 -12.38
C ILE A 57 -4.74 -7.34 -11.81
N LEU A 58 -4.05 -8.11 -12.63
CA LEU A 58 -3.01 -9.06 -12.18
C LEU A 58 -1.83 -8.31 -11.53
N LEU A 59 -1.39 -7.21 -12.13
CA LEU A 59 -0.36 -6.35 -11.53
C LEU A 59 -0.84 -5.73 -10.22
N PHE A 60 -2.12 -5.32 -10.16
CA PHE A 60 -2.70 -4.78 -8.94
C PHE A 60 -2.83 -5.82 -7.82
N ILE A 61 -3.09 -7.09 -8.12
CA ILE A 61 -3.05 -8.18 -7.12
C ILE A 61 -1.66 -8.25 -6.47
N GLY A 62 -0.60 -8.08 -7.23
CA GLY A 62 0.76 -7.94 -6.68
C GLY A 62 0.92 -6.71 -5.80
N ALA A 63 0.38 -5.56 -6.23
CA ALA A 63 0.36 -4.33 -5.45
C ALA A 63 -0.44 -4.49 -4.15
N MET A 64 -1.60 -5.18 -4.17
CA MET A 64 -2.41 -5.49 -2.99
C MET A 64 -1.61 -6.25 -1.93
N GLY A 65 -0.81 -7.23 -2.34
CA GLY A 65 0.04 -8.02 -1.44
C GLY A 65 1.06 -7.15 -0.71
N LYS A 66 1.84 -6.35 -1.44
CA LYS A 66 2.89 -5.49 -0.88
C LYS A 66 2.33 -4.29 -0.10
N SER A 67 1.24 -3.71 -0.57
CA SER A 67 0.61 -2.53 0.05
C SER A 67 -0.54 -2.87 1.00
N ALA A 68 -0.62 -4.13 1.42
CA ALA A 68 -1.57 -4.61 2.44
C ALA A 68 -3.01 -4.14 2.20
N GLN A 69 -3.51 -4.26 0.98
CA GLN A 69 -4.90 -3.96 0.69
C GLN A 69 -5.83 -5.07 1.18
N LEU A 70 -7.10 -4.79 1.30
CA LEU A 70 -8.12 -5.71 1.79
C LEU A 70 -7.95 -7.09 1.11
N PHE A 71 -8.18 -8.17 1.86
CA PHE A 71 -7.90 -9.58 1.57
C PHE A 71 -6.42 -10.01 1.72
N LEU A 72 -5.42 -9.16 1.39
CA LEU A 72 -3.99 -9.48 1.49
C LEU A 72 -3.26 -8.64 2.58
N HIS A 73 -3.99 -8.14 3.58
CA HIS A 73 -3.49 -7.19 4.58
C HIS A 73 -2.99 -7.83 5.89
N THR A 74 -3.32 -9.09 6.16
CA THR A 74 -3.14 -9.71 7.48
C THR A 74 -1.69 -9.75 7.97
N TRP A 75 -0.72 -9.74 7.06
CA TRP A 75 0.70 -9.73 7.38
C TRP A 75 1.19 -8.40 8.00
N LEU A 76 0.48 -7.29 7.71
CA LEU A 76 0.95 -5.94 8.09
C LEU A 76 0.95 -5.74 9.62
N PRO A 77 -0.15 -6.03 10.37
CA PRO A 77 -0.12 -5.94 11.83
C PRO A 77 0.82 -6.96 12.49
N ASP A 78 0.97 -8.16 11.90
CA ASP A 78 1.87 -9.19 12.43
C ASP A 78 3.35 -8.78 12.30
N ALA A 79 3.68 -7.97 11.30
CA ALA A 79 5.03 -7.41 11.14
C ALA A 79 5.43 -6.42 12.25
N MET A 80 4.50 -6.04 13.14
CA MET A 80 4.78 -5.17 14.30
C MET A 80 5.58 -5.84 15.41
N GLU A 81 5.75 -7.15 15.40
CA GLU A 81 6.61 -7.90 16.34
C GLU A 81 8.10 -7.53 16.18
N GLY A 82 8.50 -6.99 15.02
CA GLY A 82 9.88 -6.57 14.77
C GLY A 82 10.28 -5.28 15.51
N PRO A 83 11.59 -4.96 15.54
CA PRO A 83 12.09 -3.71 16.13
C PRO A 83 11.46 -2.48 15.49
N THR A 84 11.14 -1.45 16.29
CA THR A 84 10.43 -0.24 15.82
C THR A 84 11.12 0.49 14.66
N PRO A 85 12.47 0.64 14.60
CA PRO A 85 13.11 1.24 13.44
C PRO A 85 12.88 0.47 12.13
N VAL A 86 12.80 -0.87 12.19
CA VAL A 86 12.49 -1.72 11.05
C VAL A 86 11.02 -1.53 10.63
N SER A 87 10.10 -1.45 11.62
CA SER A 87 8.71 -1.12 11.36
C SER A 87 8.58 0.24 10.67
N ALA A 88 9.32 1.26 11.13
CA ALA A 88 9.34 2.57 10.49
C ALA A 88 9.77 2.48 9.02
N LEU A 89 10.85 1.75 8.72
CA LEU A 89 11.36 1.60 7.35
C LEU A 89 10.34 0.89 6.44
N ILE A 90 9.79 -0.23 6.87
CA ILE A 90 8.87 -1.06 6.07
C ILE A 90 7.56 -0.31 5.81
N HIS A 91 6.99 0.34 6.84
CA HIS A 91 5.63 0.90 6.79
C HIS A 91 5.59 2.37 6.38
N ALA A 92 6.70 3.11 6.44
CA ALA A 92 6.72 4.50 6.03
C ALA A 92 7.05 4.66 4.54
N ALA A 93 8.20 4.13 4.08
CA ALA A 93 8.78 4.58 2.83
C ALA A 93 9.08 3.47 1.82
N THR A 94 9.08 2.18 2.20
CA THR A 94 9.63 1.14 1.33
C THR A 94 8.61 0.12 0.84
N MET A 95 8.40 -0.96 1.58
CA MET A 95 7.67 -2.12 1.08
C MET A 95 6.19 -1.82 0.79
N VAL A 96 5.52 -1.08 1.68
CA VAL A 96 4.08 -0.82 1.55
C VAL A 96 3.74 0.24 0.49
N THR A 97 4.69 1.10 0.14
CA THR A 97 4.50 2.14 -0.88
C THR A 97 4.76 1.62 -2.30
N ALA A 98 5.44 0.47 -2.44
CA ALA A 98 5.81 -0.11 -3.72
C ALA A 98 4.60 -0.40 -4.63
N GLY A 99 3.47 -0.84 -4.06
CA GLY A 99 2.26 -1.10 -4.85
C GLY A 99 1.62 0.16 -5.42
N VAL A 100 1.57 1.25 -4.63
CA VAL A 100 1.08 2.56 -5.11
C VAL A 100 2.00 3.10 -6.21
N PHE A 101 3.32 3.01 -5.99
CA PHE A 101 4.30 3.39 -7.00
C PHE A 101 4.13 2.59 -8.29
N LEU A 102 3.91 1.27 -8.20
CA LEU A 102 3.69 0.42 -9.37
C LEU A 102 2.49 0.89 -10.18
N VAL A 103 1.33 1.13 -9.54
CA VAL A 103 0.12 1.60 -10.24
C VAL A 103 0.36 2.96 -10.89
N CYS A 104 0.98 3.90 -10.19
CA CYS A 104 1.33 5.21 -10.74
C CYS A 104 2.35 5.11 -11.89
N ARG A 105 3.36 4.23 -11.76
CA ARG A 105 4.37 4.02 -12.83
C ARG A 105 3.76 3.42 -14.08
N MET A 106 2.77 2.55 -13.90
CA MET A 106 2.06 1.90 -15.01
C MET A 106 0.87 2.73 -15.51
N SER A 107 0.74 4.01 -15.12
CA SER A 107 -0.37 4.88 -15.53
C SER A 107 -0.67 4.87 -17.04
N PRO A 108 0.32 4.86 -17.97
CA PRO A 108 0.02 4.82 -19.39
C PRO A 108 -0.73 3.55 -19.84
N LEU A 109 -0.54 2.43 -19.12
CA LEU A 109 -1.30 1.20 -19.33
C LEU A 109 -2.64 1.26 -18.60
N MET A 110 -2.65 1.79 -17.36
CA MET A 110 -3.84 1.83 -16.51
C MET A 110 -4.97 2.66 -17.14
N GLU A 111 -4.65 3.73 -17.87
CA GLU A 111 -5.64 4.57 -18.57
C GLU A 111 -6.43 3.79 -19.63
N TYR A 112 -5.87 2.74 -20.20
CA TYR A 112 -6.55 1.84 -21.13
C TYR A 112 -7.30 0.69 -20.43
N ALA A 113 -7.34 0.68 -19.09
CA ALA A 113 -7.94 -0.39 -18.30
C ALA A 113 -9.00 0.15 -17.31
N PRO A 114 -10.13 0.70 -17.79
CA PRO A 114 -11.11 1.37 -16.92
C PRO A 114 -11.76 0.44 -15.90
N ALA A 115 -11.96 -0.84 -16.22
CA ALA A 115 -12.49 -1.81 -15.26
C ALA A 115 -11.49 -2.08 -14.12
N ALA A 116 -10.19 -2.14 -14.44
CA ALA A 116 -9.15 -2.27 -13.43
C ALA A 116 -9.05 -1.03 -12.52
N LEU A 117 -9.12 0.17 -13.08
CA LEU A 117 -9.14 1.42 -12.31
C LEU A 117 -10.34 1.47 -11.35
N GLY A 118 -11.52 1.08 -11.82
CA GLY A 118 -12.71 0.95 -10.97
C GLY A 118 -12.50 -0.04 -9.83
N PHE A 119 -11.91 -1.20 -10.10
CA PHE A 119 -11.59 -2.20 -9.09
C PHE A 119 -10.57 -1.67 -8.06
N ILE A 120 -9.51 -1.00 -8.51
CA ILE A 120 -8.50 -0.36 -7.65
C ILE A 120 -9.15 0.66 -6.70
N THR A 121 -10.04 1.51 -7.23
CA THR A 121 -10.76 2.52 -6.46
C THR A 121 -11.61 1.89 -5.36
N ILE A 122 -12.39 0.86 -5.71
CA ILE A 122 -13.28 0.17 -4.77
C ILE A 122 -12.47 -0.51 -3.66
N ILE A 123 -11.45 -1.29 -4.01
CA ILE A 123 -10.60 -1.97 -3.03
C ILE A 123 -9.86 -0.96 -2.14
N GLY A 124 -9.37 0.13 -2.72
CA GLY A 124 -8.73 1.20 -1.96
C GLY A 124 -9.67 1.85 -0.94
N ALA A 125 -10.89 2.19 -1.35
CA ALA A 125 -11.91 2.79 -0.48
C ALA A 125 -12.31 1.85 0.67
N PHE A 126 -12.59 0.59 0.35
CA PHE A 126 -12.90 -0.41 1.39
C PHE A 126 -11.72 -0.63 2.34
N THR A 127 -10.51 -0.69 1.83
CA THR A 127 -9.30 -0.81 2.66
C THR A 127 -9.16 0.39 3.60
N ALA A 128 -9.35 1.61 3.08
CA ALA A 128 -9.25 2.83 3.89
C ALA A 128 -10.25 2.80 5.05
N PHE A 129 -11.51 2.45 4.77
CA PHE A 129 -12.57 2.39 5.77
C PHE A 129 -12.35 1.26 6.79
N VAL A 130 -12.14 0.02 6.33
CA VAL A 130 -11.98 -1.14 7.22
C VAL A 130 -10.73 -0.99 8.11
N ALA A 131 -9.62 -0.54 7.54
CA ALA A 131 -8.40 -0.33 8.33
C ALA A 131 -8.60 0.76 9.40
N ALA A 132 -9.29 1.86 9.07
CA ALA A 132 -9.58 2.91 10.05
C ALA A 132 -10.46 2.39 11.20
N THR A 133 -11.52 1.63 10.89
CA THR A 133 -12.40 1.05 11.93
C THR A 133 -11.69 0.06 12.84
N ILE A 134 -10.78 -0.78 12.29
CA ILE A 134 -9.96 -1.68 13.10
C ILE A 134 -8.99 -0.89 13.97
N GLY A 135 -8.38 0.17 13.42
CA GLY A 135 -7.46 1.05 14.14
C GLY A 135 -8.05 1.69 15.39
N LEU A 136 -9.36 2.01 15.37
CA LEU A 136 -10.07 2.61 16.52
C LEU A 136 -10.14 1.70 17.76
N VAL A 137 -10.04 0.40 17.58
CA VAL A 137 -10.16 -0.58 18.68
C VAL A 137 -8.82 -1.20 19.08
N GLN A 138 -7.72 -0.76 18.47
CA GLN A 138 -6.38 -1.22 18.85
C GLN A 138 -5.87 -0.50 20.10
N ASN A 139 -5.20 -1.25 20.98
CA ASN A 139 -4.58 -0.71 22.18
C ASN A 139 -3.05 -0.62 22.06
N ASP A 140 -2.45 -1.36 21.14
CA ASP A 140 -1.01 -1.35 20.87
C ASP A 140 -0.64 -0.17 19.98
N ILE A 141 0.30 0.68 20.44
CA ILE A 141 0.72 1.90 19.73
C ILE A 141 1.24 1.62 18.31
N LYS A 142 1.97 0.51 18.12
CA LYS A 142 2.51 0.14 16.81
C LYS A 142 1.41 -0.34 15.87
N ARG A 143 0.45 -1.11 16.39
CA ARG A 143 -0.68 -1.60 15.60
C ARG A 143 -1.62 -0.47 15.17
N VAL A 144 -1.87 0.51 16.04
CA VAL A 144 -2.64 1.72 15.66
C VAL A 144 -2.00 2.43 14.47
N ILE A 145 -0.68 2.66 14.52
CA ILE A 145 0.04 3.32 13.44
C ILE A 145 0.06 2.45 12.17
N ALA A 146 0.16 1.12 12.30
CA ALA A 146 0.10 0.19 11.17
C ALA A 146 -1.26 0.21 10.46
N TYR A 147 -2.37 0.14 11.18
CA TYR A 147 -3.70 0.25 10.59
C TYR A 147 -3.97 1.64 9.99
N SER A 148 -3.45 2.70 10.62
CA SER A 148 -3.45 4.03 10.02
C SER A 148 -2.66 4.04 8.69
N THR A 149 -1.51 3.38 8.61
CA THR A 149 -0.75 3.23 7.37
C THR A 149 -1.58 2.53 6.29
N MET A 150 -2.21 1.41 6.63
CA MET A 150 -3.09 0.66 5.72
C MET A 150 -4.22 1.53 5.18
N SER A 151 -4.86 2.33 6.04
CA SER A 151 -5.91 3.27 5.65
C SER A 151 -5.38 4.34 4.67
N GLN A 152 -4.22 4.92 4.94
CA GLN A 152 -3.60 5.93 4.07
C GLN A 152 -3.21 5.37 2.70
N LEU A 153 -2.71 4.13 2.65
CA LEU A 153 -2.47 3.44 1.39
C LEU A 153 -3.77 3.24 0.59
N GLY A 154 -4.87 2.94 1.28
CA GLY A 154 -6.20 2.88 0.65
C GLY A 154 -6.57 4.19 -0.03
N TYR A 155 -6.38 5.35 0.62
CA TYR A 155 -6.60 6.66 0.00
C TYR A 155 -5.73 6.89 -1.23
N MET A 156 -4.45 6.48 -1.19
CA MET A 156 -3.56 6.60 -2.34
C MET A 156 -4.05 5.76 -3.53
N PHE A 157 -4.58 4.55 -3.27
CA PHE A 157 -5.16 3.72 -4.32
C PHE A 157 -6.48 4.30 -4.86
N VAL A 158 -7.31 4.92 -4.03
CA VAL A 158 -8.48 5.67 -4.52
C VAL A 158 -8.03 6.77 -5.46
N ALA A 159 -7.05 7.58 -5.07
CA ALA A 159 -6.53 8.65 -5.93
C ALA A 159 -5.95 8.12 -7.24
N ALA A 160 -5.17 7.04 -7.20
CA ALA A 160 -4.62 6.40 -8.39
C ALA A 160 -5.72 5.79 -9.29
N GLY A 161 -6.74 5.17 -8.67
CA GLY A 161 -7.85 4.53 -9.38
C GLY A 161 -8.80 5.51 -10.08
N VAL A 162 -8.90 6.76 -9.61
CA VAL A 162 -9.63 7.83 -10.31
C VAL A 162 -8.74 8.61 -11.30
N GLY A 163 -7.52 8.13 -11.56
CA GLY A 163 -6.59 8.76 -12.51
C GLY A 163 -5.78 9.93 -11.94
N ALA A 164 -5.91 10.26 -10.65
CA ALA A 164 -5.17 11.34 -10.00
C ALA A 164 -3.79 10.86 -9.51
N TYR A 165 -2.96 10.33 -10.40
CA TYR A 165 -1.65 9.73 -10.06
C TYR A 165 -0.69 10.69 -9.38
N SER A 166 -0.68 11.96 -9.79
CA SER A 166 0.16 12.99 -9.16
C SER A 166 -0.23 13.24 -7.71
N VAL A 167 -1.52 13.21 -7.39
CA VAL A 167 -2.04 13.33 -6.02
C VAL A 167 -1.65 12.11 -5.19
N ALA A 168 -1.78 10.89 -5.75
CA ALA A 168 -1.35 9.67 -5.09
C ALA A 168 0.14 9.70 -4.76
N MET A 169 0.99 10.13 -5.70
CA MET A 169 2.45 10.25 -5.52
C MET A 169 2.82 11.34 -4.53
N PHE A 170 2.14 12.48 -4.54
CA PHE A 170 2.37 13.54 -3.56
C PHE A 170 2.02 13.06 -2.13
N HIS A 171 0.87 12.39 -1.99
CA HIS A 171 0.48 11.80 -0.71
C HIS A 171 1.47 10.72 -0.25
N LEU A 172 1.96 9.88 -1.16
CA LEU A 172 3.01 8.89 -0.86
C LEU A 172 4.27 9.56 -0.31
N PHE A 173 4.72 10.65 -0.93
CA PHE A 173 5.88 11.39 -0.47
C PHE A 173 5.69 11.95 0.94
N THR A 174 4.60 12.66 1.20
CA THR A 174 4.31 13.22 2.53
C THR A 174 4.13 12.13 3.59
N HIS A 175 3.44 11.03 3.23
CA HIS A 175 3.23 9.86 4.08
C HIS A 175 4.55 9.25 4.56
N ALA A 176 5.55 9.13 3.70
CA ALA A 176 6.85 8.57 4.06
C ALA A 176 7.47 9.31 5.25
N PHE A 177 7.39 10.64 5.27
CA PHE A 177 7.97 11.44 6.36
C PHE A 177 7.16 11.37 7.65
N PHE A 178 5.85 11.62 7.60
CA PHE A 178 5.08 11.65 8.83
C PHE A 178 4.92 10.25 9.47
N LYS A 179 4.88 9.18 8.67
CA LYS A 179 4.84 7.82 9.23
C LYS A 179 6.18 7.38 9.81
N ALA A 180 7.28 7.72 9.17
CA ALA A 180 8.61 7.46 9.77
C ALA A 180 8.73 8.15 11.12
N MET A 181 8.31 9.41 11.22
CA MET A 181 8.32 10.18 12.45
C MET A 181 7.40 9.56 13.51
N LEU A 182 6.17 9.15 13.16
CA LEU A 182 5.24 8.50 14.10
C LEU A 182 5.78 7.16 14.63
N PHE A 183 6.34 6.30 13.77
CA PHE A 183 6.94 5.04 14.22
C PHE A 183 8.17 5.25 15.09
N LEU A 184 9.08 6.15 14.73
CA LEU A 184 10.26 6.45 15.54
C LEU A 184 9.86 7.10 16.86
N GLY A 185 8.86 7.98 16.84
CA GLY A 185 8.27 8.56 18.05
C GLY A 185 7.64 7.50 18.97
N ALA A 186 6.88 6.56 18.39
CA ALA A 186 6.36 5.41 19.13
C ALA A 186 7.49 4.55 19.75
N GLY A 187 8.57 4.34 19.00
CA GLY A 187 9.76 3.67 19.52
C GLY A 187 10.38 4.38 20.71
N SER A 188 10.46 5.70 20.68
CA SER A 188 10.92 6.53 21.80
C SER A 188 9.99 6.39 23.01
N VAL A 189 8.67 6.37 22.82
CA VAL A 189 7.68 6.17 23.90
C VAL A 189 7.85 4.77 24.51
N ILE A 190 7.90 3.73 23.69
CA ILE A 190 8.05 2.34 24.12
C ILE A 190 9.34 2.17 24.95
N HIS A 191 10.44 2.77 24.48
CA HIS A 191 11.71 2.73 25.21
C HIS A 191 11.63 3.44 26.57
N ALA A 192 11.00 4.62 26.62
CA ALA A 192 10.80 5.38 27.86
C ALA A 192 9.84 4.68 28.84
N MET A 193 8.96 3.82 28.36
CA MET A 193 7.98 3.05 29.15
C MET A 193 8.43 1.60 29.41
N HIS A 194 9.73 1.33 29.39
CA HIS A 194 10.29 0.00 29.68
C HIS A 194 9.70 -1.12 28.80
N HIS A 195 9.59 -0.88 27.51
CA HIS A 195 9.04 -1.78 26.47
C HIS A 195 7.53 -2.05 26.56
N GLU A 196 6.79 -1.27 27.36
CA GLU A 196 5.32 -1.31 27.31
C GLU A 196 4.83 -0.79 25.95
N GLN A 197 3.90 -1.49 25.33
CA GLN A 197 3.29 -1.12 24.03
C GLN A 197 1.82 -0.78 24.17
N ASP A 198 1.17 -1.17 25.27
CA ASP A 198 -0.24 -0.89 25.52
C ASP A 198 -0.45 0.57 25.95
N MET A 199 -1.13 1.34 25.08
CA MET A 199 -1.40 2.76 25.31
C MET A 199 -2.25 3.04 26.54
N ARG A 200 -3.01 2.07 27.04
CA ARG A 200 -3.82 2.21 28.26
C ARG A 200 -2.97 2.39 29.52
N ASN A 201 -1.72 1.95 29.46
CA ASN A 201 -0.74 2.06 30.55
C ASN A 201 0.09 3.36 30.46
N TYR A 202 -0.17 4.23 29.46
CA TYR A 202 0.55 5.47 29.28
C TYR A 202 -0.12 6.64 30.02
N GLY A 203 0.69 7.58 30.52
CA GLY A 203 0.17 8.80 31.13
C GLY A 203 1.26 9.85 31.43
N GLY A 204 0.91 11.13 31.31
CA GLY A 204 1.74 12.27 31.71
C GLY A 204 3.04 12.43 30.92
N LEU A 205 3.17 11.85 29.71
CA LEU A 205 4.41 11.77 28.94
C LEU A 205 4.92 13.13 28.47
N ARG A 206 4.06 14.13 28.31
CA ARG A 206 4.43 15.48 27.90
C ARG A 206 5.56 16.08 28.74
N LYS A 207 5.53 15.82 30.07
CA LYS A 207 6.55 16.35 30.98
C LYS A 207 7.81 15.49 31.05
N LYS A 208 7.66 14.16 30.81
CA LYS A 208 8.77 13.20 30.93
C LYS A 208 9.62 13.10 29.65
N ILE A 209 8.98 13.15 28.50
CA ILE A 209 9.63 13.06 27.17
C ILE A 209 9.12 14.20 26.24
N PRO A 210 9.43 15.47 26.56
CA PRO A 210 8.85 16.62 25.88
C PRO A 210 9.20 16.68 24.39
N TYR A 211 10.41 16.31 23.98
CA TYR A 211 10.81 16.31 22.58
C TYR A 211 9.98 15.33 21.74
N THR A 212 9.83 14.10 22.21
CA THR A 212 8.99 13.10 21.53
C THR A 212 7.54 13.53 21.49
N PHE A 213 7.01 14.09 22.58
CA PHE A 213 5.64 14.59 22.63
C PHE A 213 5.40 15.66 21.54
N TRP A 214 6.27 16.67 21.46
CA TRP A 214 6.10 17.75 20.50
C TRP A 214 6.33 17.28 19.06
N ALA A 215 7.30 16.39 18.82
CA ALA A 215 7.51 15.81 17.51
C ALA A 215 6.25 15.07 17.02
N MET A 216 5.69 14.20 17.84
CA MET A 216 4.46 13.47 17.50
C MET A 216 3.25 14.40 17.34
N MET A 217 3.14 15.45 18.19
CA MET A 217 2.04 16.41 18.13
C MET A 217 2.07 17.28 16.85
N ILE A 218 3.25 17.62 16.35
CA ILE A 218 3.41 18.41 15.13
C ILE A 218 3.19 17.54 13.88
N GLY A 219 3.55 16.27 13.96
CA GLY A 219 3.52 15.36 12.81
C GLY A 219 2.23 14.55 12.69
N THR A 220 1.26 14.77 13.55
CA THR A 220 -0.07 14.15 13.47
C THR A 220 -1.05 15.13 12.89
#